data_5491fcd8c2b6642daeb5c128c8d378e3
#
_entry.id   5491fcd8c2b6642daeb5c128c8d378e3
#
_cell.length_a   1.000
_cell.length_b   1.000
_cell.length_c   1.000
_cell.angle_alpha   90.00
_cell.angle_beta   90.00
_cell.angle_gamma   90.00
#
_symmetry.space_group_name_H-M   'P 1'
#
loop_
_entity.id
_entity.type
_entity.pdbx_description
1 polymer ?
#
loop_
_entity_poly.entity_id
_entity_poly.type
_entity_poly.pdbx_seq_one_letter_code
_entity_poly.pdbx_strand_id
1 'polypeptide(L)'
;VGLPGVTGGLAGRGDRLGLFDSFWKKFSSKEGDDRSSLSRRIQDSPQDPQARQKLGLFLLRQGEIVEGTDQLARAAILYEKSGFTTKAIAVLRQMLKNDPANIEFQRWLIRLLAQHGHTGDALSELQKVASGGIRFASDDQRIEFYQGVSENLPGNALPSLLVADVYLYQRKLFEAVSEMAKVVSVVVSSRMEKEFAVRMNVLTSLAMENPELFEPCGFLWIAAGKPEEGLPYLQKAVEFLGNAGDSRRGSAADEVVSAVEKGQTEDFAGAMSFEEALRRLSEPELPAPAEEKKAPPREGSEDEKILQSSVEKLQAKVKEEIGESDPEARYNLGIAYKEMGLLDEAAEEFRVSRLESKLFLGASCLLAETLAEKGELEAATETLKEVLAAESVSPAETRDVRYLMAVLFTQSGKGEEAREIFLSLYESFPDYRDLRERVRKFGE
;
A
#
# COMPACT_ATOMS: atom_id res chain seq x y z
N VAL A 1 56.59 -14.18 5.10
CA VAL A 1 56.23 -12.84 5.54
C VAL A 1 54.71 -12.76 5.46
N GLY A 2 54.02 -13.04 6.60
CA GLY A 2 52.60 -13.06 6.71
C GLY A 2 52.02 -11.68 7.02
N LEU A 3 50.88 -11.35 6.42
CA LEU A 3 50.08 -10.19 6.76
C LEU A 3 49.09 -10.57 7.90
N PRO A 4 48.86 -9.74 8.91
CA PRO A 4 47.96 -10.04 10.02
C PRO A 4 46.51 -9.83 9.62
N GLY A 5 45.67 -10.78 10.01
CA GLY A 5 44.22 -10.71 9.85
C GLY A 5 43.55 -9.62 10.73
N VAL A 6 42.70 -8.81 10.09
CA VAL A 6 41.83 -7.87 10.79
C VAL A 6 40.49 -8.59 11.05
N THR A 7 40.36 -9.13 12.26
CA THR A 7 39.09 -9.52 12.83
C THR A 7 38.54 -8.30 13.59
N GLY A 8 37.82 -7.43 12.91
CA GLY A 8 37.06 -6.32 13.51
C GLY A 8 35.66 -6.80 13.88
N GLY A 9 35.42 -6.94 15.19
CA GLY A 9 34.23 -7.52 15.77
C GLY A 9 32.94 -6.75 15.47
N LEU A 10 31.93 -7.48 15.04
CA LEU A 10 30.51 -7.15 15.13
C LEU A 10 30.01 -7.38 16.58
N ALA A 11 30.47 -6.54 17.51
CA ALA A 11 29.97 -6.50 18.88
C ALA A 11 29.29 -5.14 19.09
N GLY A 12 27.98 -5.08 18.97
CA GLY A 12 27.24 -3.83 19.23
C GLY A 12 25.73 -3.87 18.96
N ARG A 13 25.15 -5.01 18.55
CA ARG A 13 23.68 -5.13 18.35
C ARG A 13 22.95 -6.04 19.35
N GLY A 14 23.66 -6.72 20.27
CA GLY A 14 23.09 -7.65 21.24
C GLY A 14 22.56 -7.02 22.53
N ASP A 15 23.12 -5.91 22.98
CA ASP A 15 22.88 -5.42 24.35
C ASP A 15 21.61 -4.58 24.54
N ARG A 16 20.98 -4.07 23.49
CA ARG A 16 19.69 -3.35 23.62
C ARG A 16 18.49 -4.27 23.81
N LEU A 17 18.55 -5.49 23.31
CA LEU A 17 17.51 -6.53 23.55
C LEU A 17 17.61 -7.12 24.97
N GLY A 18 18.82 -7.26 25.52
CA GLY A 18 19.04 -7.81 26.85
C GLY A 18 18.55 -6.94 28.01
N LEU A 19 18.61 -5.60 27.86
CA LEU A 19 18.09 -4.65 28.85
C LEU A 19 16.56 -4.68 28.93
N PHE A 20 15.88 -4.88 27.80
CA PHE A 20 14.43 -4.99 27.71
C PHE A 20 13.90 -6.30 28.29
N ASP A 21 14.60 -7.42 28.04
CA ASP A 21 14.30 -8.73 28.64
C ASP A 21 14.58 -8.76 30.14
N SER A 22 15.63 -8.09 30.63
CA SER A 22 15.92 -8.01 32.06
C SER A 22 14.92 -7.12 32.81
N PHE A 23 14.46 -6.02 32.19
CA PHE A 23 13.38 -5.18 32.71
C PHE A 23 12.06 -5.97 32.80
N TRP A 24 11.73 -6.77 31.78
CA TRP A 24 10.54 -7.62 31.77
C TRP A 24 10.58 -8.76 32.78
N LYS A 25 11.74 -9.44 32.96
CA LYS A 25 11.90 -10.46 34.02
C LYS A 25 11.65 -9.91 35.42
N LYS A 26 12.04 -8.67 35.67
CA LYS A 26 11.84 -8.02 36.96
C LYS A 26 10.38 -7.63 37.25
N PHE A 27 9.58 -7.46 36.15
CA PHE A 27 8.14 -7.16 36.25
C PHE A 27 7.25 -8.41 36.31
N SER A 28 7.75 -9.56 35.85
CA SER A 28 7.00 -10.82 35.80
C SER A 28 7.15 -11.70 37.05
N SER A 29 7.96 -11.29 38.04
CA SER A 29 8.26 -12.08 39.22
C SER A 29 7.62 -11.52 40.50
N LYS A 30 6.30 -11.25 40.49
CA LYS A 30 5.51 -11.22 41.73
C LYS A 30 4.36 -12.19 41.59
N GLU A 31 4.41 -13.22 42.40
CA GLU A 31 3.36 -14.19 42.67
C GLU A 31 1.99 -13.51 42.87
N GLY A 32 0.96 -14.03 42.19
CA GLY A 32 -0.43 -13.73 42.53
C GLY A 32 -1.30 -13.09 41.46
N ASP A 33 -0.80 -12.77 40.26
CA ASP A 33 -1.64 -12.22 39.19
C ASP A 33 -2.29 -13.37 38.39
N ASP A 34 -3.33 -13.99 38.92
CA ASP A 34 -4.22 -14.86 38.16
C ASP A 34 -5.34 -14.06 37.48
N ARG A 35 -6.06 -14.70 36.53
CA ARG A 35 -7.15 -14.05 35.77
C ARG A 35 -8.19 -13.42 36.71
N SER A 36 -8.55 -14.11 37.80
CA SER A 36 -9.60 -13.66 38.71
C SER A 36 -9.16 -12.45 39.54
N SER A 37 -7.92 -12.42 40.02
CA SER A 37 -7.38 -11.27 40.77
C SER A 37 -7.25 -10.02 39.88
N LEU A 38 -6.77 -10.17 38.63
CA LEU A 38 -6.67 -9.09 37.68
C LEU A 38 -8.05 -8.57 37.24
N SER A 39 -9.01 -9.47 36.99
CA SER A 39 -10.37 -9.09 36.63
C SER A 39 -11.06 -8.35 37.77
N ARG A 40 -10.88 -8.78 39.03
CA ARG A 40 -11.41 -8.08 40.22
C ARG A 40 -10.79 -6.71 40.35
N ARG A 41 -9.49 -6.57 40.19
CA ARG A 41 -8.80 -5.28 40.21
C ARG A 41 -9.31 -4.31 39.14
N ILE A 42 -9.62 -4.81 37.92
CA ILE A 42 -10.25 -4.02 36.88
C ILE A 42 -11.66 -3.59 37.24
N GLN A 43 -12.45 -4.47 37.91
CA GLN A 43 -13.78 -4.13 38.42
C GLN A 43 -13.71 -3.02 39.49
N ASP A 44 -12.75 -3.16 40.42
CA ASP A 44 -12.56 -2.15 41.49
C ASP A 44 -12.00 -0.83 40.95
N SER A 45 -11.17 -0.90 39.89
CA SER A 45 -10.51 0.25 39.26
C SER A 45 -10.55 0.13 37.73
N PRO A 46 -11.68 0.48 37.06
CA PRO A 46 -11.83 0.31 35.61
C PRO A 46 -10.83 1.14 34.76
N GLN A 47 -10.26 2.16 35.34
CA GLN A 47 -9.28 3.06 34.70
C GLN A 47 -7.81 2.68 35.00
N ASP A 48 -7.55 1.52 35.62
CA ASP A 48 -6.18 1.04 35.86
C ASP A 48 -5.58 0.44 34.58
N PRO A 49 -4.67 1.14 33.87
CA PRO A 49 -4.06 0.62 32.65
C PRO A 49 -3.10 -0.54 32.93
N GLN A 50 -2.50 -0.60 34.12
CA GLN A 50 -1.55 -1.65 34.46
C GLN A 50 -2.26 -3.00 34.68
N ALA A 51 -3.42 -2.98 35.36
CA ALA A 51 -4.22 -4.19 35.55
C ALA A 51 -4.69 -4.75 34.21
N ARG A 52 -5.16 -3.87 33.29
CA ARG A 52 -5.56 -4.27 31.94
C ARG A 52 -4.39 -4.80 31.12
N GLN A 53 -3.24 -4.14 31.15
CA GLN A 53 -2.04 -4.60 30.45
C GLN A 53 -1.62 -6.00 30.95
N LYS A 54 -1.61 -6.24 32.24
CA LYS A 54 -1.26 -7.52 32.84
C LYS A 54 -2.26 -8.60 32.43
N LEU A 55 -3.57 -8.31 32.50
CA LEU A 55 -4.61 -9.25 32.07
C LEU A 55 -4.47 -9.57 30.60
N GLY A 56 -4.28 -8.56 29.74
CA GLY A 56 -4.07 -8.78 28.31
C GLY A 56 -2.89 -9.67 28.00
N LEU A 57 -1.73 -9.43 28.65
CA LEU A 57 -0.56 -10.30 28.49
C LEU A 57 -0.78 -11.72 29.04
N PHE A 58 -1.54 -11.86 30.12
CA PHE A 58 -1.92 -13.15 30.66
C PHE A 58 -2.77 -13.94 29.66
N LEU A 59 -3.81 -13.31 29.09
CA LEU A 59 -4.73 -13.92 28.12
C LEU A 59 -4.01 -14.32 26.83
N LEU A 60 -3.09 -13.49 26.33
CA LEU A 60 -2.27 -13.84 25.15
C LEU A 60 -1.41 -15.08 25.40
N ARG A 61 -0.85 -15.25 26.61
CA ARG A 61 -0.09 -16.47 26.96
C ARG A 61 -0.97 -17.72 27.03
N GLN A 62 -2.26 -17.57 27.35
CA GLN A 62 -3.24 -18.66 27.35
C GLN A 62 -3.81 -18.97 25.95
N GLY A 63 -3.41 -18.20 24.93
CA GLY A 63 -3.93 -18.34 23.59
C GLY A 63 -5.27 -17.61 23.34
N GLU A 64 -5.77 -16.86 24.33
CA GLU A 64 -6.99 -16.04 24.22
C GLU A 64 -6.65 -14.71 23.52
N ILE A 65 -6.35 -14.79 22.21
CA ILE A 65 -5.76 -13.69 21.45
C ILE A 65 -6.69 -12.47 21.39
N VAL A 66 -7.98 -12.70 21.08
CA VAL A 66 -8.96 -11.63 20.89
C VAL A 66 -9.16 -10.83 22.17
N GLU A 67 -9.45 -11.51 23.28
CA GLU A 67 -9.68 -10.85 24.57
C GLU A 67 -8.40 -10.21 25.11
N GLY A 68 -7.25 -10.89 24.93
CA GLY A 68 -5.95 -10.35 25.31
C GLY A 68 -5.59 -9.07 24.57
N THR A 69 -5.84 -9.02 23.26
CA THR A 69 -5.62 -7.85 22.44
C THR A 69 -6.58 -6.70 22.82
N ASP A 70 -7.86 -6.98 23.11
CA ASP A 70 -8.82 -5.97 23.59
C ASP A 70 -8.34 -5.33 24.89
N GLN A 71 -7.90 -6.14 25.87
CA GLN A 71 -7.40 -5.61 27.14
C GLN A 71 -6.13 -4.76 26.95
N LEU A 72 -5.23 -5.15 26.04
CA LEU A 72 -4.06 -4.35 25.70
C LEU A 72 -4.43 -3.04 25.01
N ALA A 73 -5.37 -3.06 24.07
CA ALA A 73 -5.84 -1.86 23.40
C ALA A 73 -6.46 -0.86 24.39
N ARG A 74 -7.30 -1.34 25.31
CA ARG A 74 -7.84 -0.51 26.40
C ARG A 74 -6.75 0.05 27.32
N ALA A 75 -5.73 -0.75 27.64
CA ALA A 75 -4.58 -0.28 28.40
C ALA A 75 -3.82 0.83 27.68
N ALA A 76 -3.57 0.68 26.36
CA ALA A 76 -2.89 1.68 25.54
C ALA A 76 -3.69 3.01 25.49
N ILE A 77 -5.02 2.95 25.31
CA ILE A 77 -5.91 4.12 25.34
C ILE A 77 -5.81 4.84 26.71
N LEU A 78 -5.83 4.10 27.80
CA LEU A 78 -5.75 4.67 29.13
C LEU A 78 -4.38 5.29 29.42
N TYR A 79 -3.29 4.66 28.98
CA TYR A 79 -1.95 5.24 29.05
C TYR A 79 -1.84 6.54 28.23
N GLU A 80 -2.37 6.55 27.01
CA GLU A 80 -2.38 7.73 26.15
C GLU A 80 -3.17 8.87 26.81
N LYS A 81 -4.40 8.61 27.27
CA LYS A 81 -5.24 9.60 27.97
C LYS A 81 -4.60 10.16 29.25
N SER A 82 -3.78 9.35 29.92
CA SER A 82 -3.07 9.75 31.13
C SER A 82 -1.71 10.39 30.86
N GLY A 83 -1.34 10.64 29.60
CA GLY A 83 -0.06 11.24 29.22
C GLY A 83 1.15 10.28 29.30
N PHE A 84 0.94 8.99 29.59
CA PHE A 84 2.01 7.99 29.64
C PHE A 84 2.30 7.40 28.26
N THR A 85 2.62 8.24 27.29
CA THR A 85 2.76 7.87 25.88
C THR A 85 3.81 6.79 25.64
N THR A 86 4.95 6.85 26.33
CA THR A 86 5.99 5.81 26.20
C THR A 86 5.45 4.42 26.57
N LYS A 87 4.55 4.34 27.58
CA LYS A 87 3.90 3.09 27.95
C LYS A 87 2.89 2.65 26.92
N ALA A 88 2.11 3.57 26.34
CA ALA A 88 1.19 3.28 25.25
C ALA A 88 1.93 2.72 24.02
N ILE A 89 3.05 3.35 23.63
CA ILE A 89 3.94 2.87 22.55
C ILE A 89 4.46 1.45 22.85
N ALA A 90 4.89 1.19 24.08
CA ALA A 90 5.37 -0.14 24.47
C ALA A 90 4.27 -1.20 24.37
N VAL A 91 3.03 -0.88 24.77
CA VAL A 91 1.88 -1.77 24.62
C VAL A 91 1.54 -2.02 23.15
N LEU A 92 1.53 -0.98 22.30
CA LEU A 92 1.30 -1.13 20.86
C LEU A 92 2.36 -2.01 20.19
N ARG A 93 3.64 -1.80 20.52
CA ARG A 93 4.72 -2.68 20.03
C ARG A 93 4.52 -4.13 20.45
N GLN A 94 3.99 -4.36 21.67
CA GLN A 94 3.66 -5.70 22.13
C GLN A 94 2.47 -6.31 21.35
N MET A 95 1.44 -5.51 21.05
CA MET A 95 0.31 -5.95 20.22
C MET A 95 0.77 -6.31 18.80
N LEU A 96 1.60 -5.47 18.19
CA LEU A 96 2.18 -5.71 16.86
C LEU A 96 3.15 -6.90 16.81
N LYS A 97 3.68 -7.34 17.94
CA LYS A 97 4.48 -8.56 18.02
C LYS A 97 3.61 -9.82 17.81
N ASN A 98 2.33 -9.76 18.20
CA ASN A 98 1.37 -10.86 18.03
C ASN A 98 0.61 -10.75 16.69
N ASP A 99 0.38 -9.53 16.22
CA ASP A 99 -0.27 -9.26 14.94
C ASP A 99 0.50 -8.16 14.18
N PRO A 100 1.60 -8.52 13.51
CA PRO A 100 2.47 -7.56 12.80
C PRO A 100 1.79 -6.87 11.61
N ALA A 101 0.75 -7.49 11.05
CA ALA A 101 0.04 -7.02 9.87
C ALA A 101 -1.14 -6.09 10.20
N ASN A 102 -1.39 -5.80 11.47
CA ASN A 102 -2.52 -4.98 11.87
C ASN A 102 -2.32 -3.50 11.52
N ILE A 103 -3.05 -3.06 10.53
CA ILE A 103 -2.97 -1.70 9.96
C ILE A 103 -3.30 -0.64 11.01
N GLU A 104 -4.34 -0.87 11.83
CA GLU A 104 -4.80 0.11 12.82
C GLU A 104 -3.79 0.27 13.95
N PHE A 105 -3.16 -0.80 14.39
CA PHE A 105 -2.11 -0.72 15.42
C PHE A 105 -0.85 -0.05 14.89
N GLN A 106 -0.50 -0.28 13.61
CA GLN A 106 0.61 0.41 12.95
C GLN A 106 0.32 1.91 12.80
N ARG A 107 -0.87 2.27 12.33
CA ARG A 107 -1.30 3.66 12.20
C ARG A 107 -1.24 4.37 13.57
N TRP A 108 -1.77 3.71 14.60
CA TRP A 108 -1.76 4.23 15.95
C TRP A 108 -0.34 4.42 16.50
N LEU A 109 0.55 3.44 16.32
CA LEU A 109 1.95 3.53 16.72
C LEU A 109 2.66 4.69 16.02
N ILE A 110 2.53 4.81 14.70
CA ILE A 110 3.14 5.90 13.90
C ILE A 110 2.63 7.26 14.39
N ARG A 111 1.32 7.39 14.62
CA ARG A 111 0.71 8.61 15.14
C ARG A 111 1.30 9.00 16.51
N LEU A 112 1.37 8.09 17.47
CA LEU A 112 1.92 8.37 18.79
C LEU A 112 3.40 8.75 18.72
N LEU A 113 4.19 8.06 17.92
CA LEU A 113 5.60 8.38 17.71
C LEU A 113 5.78 9.80 17.13
N ALA A 114 5.00 10.14 16.10
CA ALA A 114 5.03 11.46 15.48
C ALA A 114 4.64 12.58 16.45
N GLN A 115 3.52 12.43 17.16
CA GLN A 115 3.01 13.43 18.10
C GLN A 115 3.95 13.70 19.29
N HIS A 116 4.81 12.73 19.64
CA HIS A 116 5.76 12.86 20.73
C HIS A 116 7.19 13.13 20.28
N GLY A 117 7.37 13.61 19.05
CA GLY A 117 8.67 14.06 18.53
C GLY A 117 9.61 12.94 18.11
N HIS A 118 9.18 11.67 18.15
CA HIS A 118 9.96 10.52 17.68
C HIS A 118 9.79 10.33 16.15
N THR A 119 9.96 11.41 15.39
CA THR A 119 9.73 11.43 13.94
C THR A 119 10.55 10.38 13.19
N GLY A 120 11.81 10.17 13.59
CA GLY A 120 12.68 9.15 12.96
C GLY A 120 12.15 7.73 13.15
N ASP A 121 11.63 7.42 14.35
CA ASP A 121 11.01 6.11 14.61
C ASP A 121 9.70 5.95 13.83
N ALA A 122 8.88 7.02 13.77
CA ALA A 122 7.63 7.03 12.99
C ALA A 122 7.89 6.75 11.51
N LEU A 123 8.89 7.42 10.92
CA LEU A 123 9.31 7.19 9.52
C LEU A 123 9.87 5.79 9.31
N SER A 124 10.62 5.25 10.27
CA SER A 124 11.12 3.87 10.21
C SER A 124 9.97 2.84 10.19
N GLU A 125 8.93 3.04 11.02
CA GLU A 125 7.74 2.17 11.00
C GLU A 125 6.97 2.32 9.68
N LEU A 126 6.82 3.55 9.15
CA LEU A 126 6.20 3.80 7.85
C LEU A 126 6.96 3.10 6.70
N GLN A 127 8.28 3.16 6.69
CA GLN A 127 9.11 2.49 5.69
C GLN A 127 8.96 0.96 5.74
N LYS A 128 8.81 0.37 6.92
CA LYS A 128 8.52 -1.08 7.06
C LYS A 128 7.18 -1.43 6.43
N VAL A 129 6.16 -0.60 6.61
CA VAL A 129 4.86 -0.78 5.96
C VAL A 129 4.99 -0.67 4.45
N ALA A 130 5.66 0.37 3.95
CA ALA A 130 5.85 0.62 2.52
C ALA A 130 6.65 -0.48 1.81
N SER A 131 7.62 -1.11 2.51
CA SER A 131 8.42 -2.22 1.97
C SER A 131 7.73 -3.59 2.01
N GLY A 132 6.40 -3.63 2.16
CA GLY A 132 5.61 -4.85 2.11
C GLY A 132 5.41 -5.53 3.47
N GLY A 133 5.69 -4.85 4.58
CA GLY A 133 5.46 -5.36 5.94
C GLY A 133 3.98 -5.59 6.26
N ILE A 134 3.08 -4.97 5.50
CA ILE A 134 1.62 -5.12 5.64
C ILE A 134 0.99 -5.30 4.26
N ARG A 135 0.01 -6.18 4.17
CA ARG A 135 -0.87 -6.31 3.00
C ARG A 135 -2.13 -5.49 3.22
N PHE A 136 -2.38 -4.54 2.34
CA PHE A 136 -3.63 -3.79 2.29
C PHE A 136 -4.68 -4.59 1.51
N ALA A 137 -5.95 -4.44 1.89
CA ALA A 137 -7.05 -5.10 1.19
C ALA A 137 -7.35 -4.44 -0.17
N SER A 138 -7.03 -3.16 -0.31
CA SER A 138 -7.17 -2.38 -1.55
C SER A 138 -6.19 -1.22 -1.58
N ASP A 139 -6.01 -0.64 -2.77
CA ASP A 139 -5.24 0.59 -2.92
C ASP A 139 -5.89 1.77 -2.21
N ASP A 140 -7.23 1.85 -2.15
CA ASP A 140 -7.93 2.89 -1.41
C ASP A 140 -7.60 2.83 0.08
N GLN A 141 -7.56 1.64 0.68
CA GLN A 141 -7.12 1.47 2.07
C GLN A 141 -5.65 1.87 2.26
N ARG A 142 -4.80 1.60 1.27
CA ARG A 142 -3.39 2.01 1.27
C ARG A 142 -3.25 3.54 1.22
N ILE A 143 -4.01 4.18 0.33
CA ILE A 143 -4.07 5.64 0.21
C ILE A 143 -4.53 6.25 1.52
N GLU A 144 -5.67 5.78 2.08
CA GLU A 144 -6.21 6.25 3.35
C GLU A 144 -5.19 6.12 4.50
N PHE A 145 -4.46 5.01 4.55
CA PHE A 145 -3.42 4.81 5.55
C PHE A 145 -2.32 5.86 5.43
N TYR A 146 -1.76 6.08 4.23
CA TYR A 146 -0.67 7.03 4.02
C TYR A 146 -1.11 8.48 4.20
N GLN A 147 -2.33 8.83 3.78
CA GLN A 147 -2.92 10.15 4.01
C GLN A 147 -3.09 10.43 5.52
N GLY A 148 -3.63 9.49 6.27
CA GLY A 148 -3.74 9.62 7.74
C GLY A 148 -2.38 9.71 8.44
N VAL A 149 -1.32 9.10 7.88
CA VAL A 149 0.06 9.30 8.37
C VAL A 149 0.58 10.68 8.00
N SER A 150 0.29 11.19 6.80
CA SER A 150 0.70 12.53 6.35
C SER A 150 0.21 13.64 7.27
N GLU A 151 -1.03 13.54 7.76
CA GLU A 151 -1.60 14.48 8.72
C GLU A 151 -0.80 14.58 10.03
N ASN A 152 -0.16 13.49 10.44
CA ASN A 152 0.66 13.43 11.66
C ASN A 152 2.14 13.76 11.42
N LEU A 153 2.57 13.86 10.18
CA LEU A 153 3.95 14.15 9.75
C LEU A 153 3.99 15.29 8.71
N PRO A 154 3.39 16.47 8.97
CA PRO A 154 3.21 17.51 7.95
C PRO A 154 4.55 18.10 7.45
N GLY A 155 5.64 17.94 8.20
CA GLY A 155 6.99 18.38 7.79
C GLY A 155 7.79 17.34 7.02
N ASN A 156 7.17 16.24 6.55
CA ASN A 156 7.86 15.19 5.82
C ASN A 156 7.10 14.78 4.55
N ALA A 157 7.80 14.75 3.42
CA ALA A 157 7.21 14.45 2.13
C ALA A 157 6.89 12.95 1.91
N LEU A 158 7.54 12.02 2.66
CA LEU A 158 7.45 10.59 2.38
C LEU A 158 6.01 10.04 2.34
N PRO A 159 5.10 10.34 3.30
CA PRO A 159 3.76 9.77 3.26
C PRO A 159 3.00 10.13 1.96
N SER A 160 3.02 11.40 1.55
CA SER A 160 2.36 11.85 0.33
C SER A 160 3.04 11.32 -0.94
N LEU A 161 4.36 11.15 -0.93
CA LEU A 161 5.07 10.48 -2.03
C LEU A 161 4.67 9.01 -2.15
N LEU A 162 4.35 8.32 -1.04
CA LEU A 162 3.82 6.96 -1.07
C LEU A 162 2.38 6.91 -1.61
N VAL A 163 1.56 7.93 -1.35
CA VAL A 163 0.25 8.08 -2.01
C VAL A 163 0.42 8.29 -3.51
N ALA A 164 1.36 9.17 -3.91
CA ALA A 164 1.66 9.40 -5.32
C ALA A 164 2.11 8.11 -6.04
N ASP A 165 2.88 7.23 -5.38
CA ASP A 165 3.25 5.92 -5.94
C ASP A 165 2.03 5.06 -6.28
N VAL A 166 1.02 5.06 -5.40
CA VAL A 166 -0.22 4.30 -5.65
C VAL A 166 -0.97 4.89 -6.85
N TYR A 167 -1.07 6.21 -6.95
CA TYR A 167 -1.72 6.86 -8.08
C TYR A 167 -0.95 6.68 -9.39
N LEU A 168 0.38 6.74 -9.37
CA LEU A 168 1.22 6.45 -10.55
C LEU A 168 1.00 5.02 -11.04
N TYR A 169 0.93 4.09 -10.10
CA TYR A 169 0.63 2.69 -10.39
C TYR A 169 -0.75 2.52 -11.05
N GLN A 170 -1.78 3.22 -10.52
CA GLN A 170 -3.14 3.23 -11.07
C GLN A 170 -3.28 4.05 -12.37
N ARG A 171 -2.22 4.66 -12.89
CA ARG A 171 -2.26 5.60 -14.03
C ARG A 171 -3.16 6.83 -13.78
N LYS A 172 -3.42 7.16 -12.54
CA LYS A 172 -4.12 8.38 -12.12
C LYS A 172 -3.10 9.51 -11.98
N LEU A 173 -2.67 10.04 -13.14
CA LEU A 173 -1.46 10.88 -13.24
C LEU A 173 -1.67 12.26 -12.61
N PHE A 174 -2.87 12.82 -12.73
CA PHE A 174 -3.19 14.12 -12.13
C PHE A 174 -3.31 14.07 -10.61
N GLU A 175 -3.86 12.97 -10.08
CA GLU A 175 -3.90 12.72 -8.65
C GLU A 175 -2.48 12.54 -8.08
N ALA A 176 -1.59 11.86 -8.81
CA ALA A 176 -0.18 11.74 -8.44
C ALA A 176 0.51 13.11 -8.42
N VAL A 177 0.29 13.94 -9.45
CA VAL A 177 0.79 15.32 -9.51
C VAL A 177 0.28 16.13 -8.32
N SER A 178 -1.02 16.06 -8.02
CA SER A 178 -1.63 16.75 -6.88
C SER A 178 -0.97 16.39 -5.56
N GLU A 179 -0.75 15.11 -5.29
CA GLU A 179 -0.08 14.67 -4.05
C GLU A 179 1.38 15.14 -3.98
N MET A 180 2.09 15.13 -5.10
CA MET A 180 3.47 15.63 -5.16
C MET A 180 3.53 17.17 -4.98
N ALA A 181 2.56 17.91 -5.53
CA ALA A 181 2.48 19.36 -5.37
C ALA A 181 2.25 19.79 -3.91
N LYS A 182 1.44 19.03 -3.14
CA LYS A 182 1.22 19.30 -1.71
C LYS A 182 2.51 19.30 -0.88
N VAL A 183 3.51 18.54 -1.27
CA VAL A 183 4.72 18.30 -0.48
C VAL A 183 6.01 18.82 -1.12
N VAL A 184 5.95 19.36 -2.34
CA VAL A 184 7.16 19.80 -3.03
C VAL A 184 7.95 20.83 -2.24
N SER A 185 7.28 21.75 -1.52
CA SER A 185 7.92 22.76 -0.67
C SER A 185 8.69 22.18 0.52
N VAL A 186 8.34 20.98 0.97
CA VAL A 186 9.01 20.30 2.11
C VAL A 186 9.98 19.21 1.66
N VAL A 187 10.13 18.96 0.36
CA VAL A 187 11.02 17.93 -0.18
C VAL A 187 12.48 18.19 0.27
N VAL A 188 12.97 19.41 0.13
CA VAL A 188 14.35 19.77 0.50
C VAL A 188 14.53 19.70 2.01
N SER A 189 13.61 20.29 2.78
CA SER A 189 13.71 20.32 4.26
C SER A 189 13.59 18.91 4.86
N SER A 190 12.85 18.01 4.23
CA SER A 190 12.71 16.60 4.65
C SER A 190 13.80 15.68 4.09
N ARG A 191 14.73 16.18 3.26
CA ARG A 191 15.80 15.43 2.59
C ARG A 191 15.29 14.29 1.71
N MET A 192 14.20 14.53 0.98
CA MET A 192 13.52 13.56 0.13
C MET A 192 13.69 13.86 -1.37
N GLU A 193 14.74 14.63 -1.74
CA GLU A 193 14.98 15.06 -3.12
C GLU A 193 15.19 13.87 -4.08
N LYS A 194 15.83 12.81 -3.59
CA LYS A 194 16.07 11.60 -4.40
C LYS A 194 14.78 10.83 -4.65
N GLU A 195 14.01 10.64 -3.59
CA GLU A 195 12.71 9.94 -3.61
C GLU A 195 11.71 10.70 -4.48
N PHE A 196 11.71 12.03 -4.40
CA PHE A 196 10.91 12.90 -5.26
C PHE A 196 11.36 12.78 -6.72
N ALA A 197 12.67 12.87 -7.01
CA ALA A 197 13.21 12.79 -8.35
C ALA A 197 12.89 11.45 -9.05
N VAL A 198 12.88 10.33 -8.32
CA VAL A 198 12.48 9.03 -8.88
C VAL A 198 11.06 9.10 -9.44
N ARG A 199 10.12 9.67 -8.72
CA ARG A 199 8.72 9.81 -9.14
C ARG A 199 8.55 10.82 -10.27
N MET A 200 9.30 11.91 -10.20
CA MET A 200 9.36 12.88 -11.30
C MET A 200 9.85 12.26 -12.60
N ASN A 201 10.87 11.39 -12.55
CA ASN A 201 11.35 10.69 -13.73
C ASN A 201 10.28 9.77 -14.35
N VAL A 202 9.43 9.16 -13.53
CA VAL A 202 8.28 8.38 -14.02
C VAL A 202 7.26 9.32 -14.68
N LEU A 203 6.88 10.40 -14.01
CA LEU A 203 5.92 11.39 -14.56
C LEU A 203 6.41 12.01 -15.87
N THR A 204 7.67 12.41 -15.93
CA THR A 204 8.23 13.02 -17.13
C THR A 204 8.33 12.04 -18.31
N SER A 205 8.57 10.76 -18.03
CA SER A 205 8.50 9.72 -19.07
C SER A 205 7.08 9.61 -19.64
N LEU A 206 6.06 9.66 -18.78
CA LEU A 206 4.66 9.58 -19.16
C LEU A 206 4.15 10.87 -19.82
N ALA A 207 4.75 12.02 -19.52
CA ALA A 207 4.41 13.31 -20.13
C ALA A 207 4.68 13.32 -21.65
N MET A 208 5.60 12.49 -22.15
CA MET A 208 5.84 12.39 -23.59
C MET A 208 4.63 11.81 -24.34
N GLU A 209 3.84 10.97 -23.69
CA GLU A 209 2.61 10.38 -24.22
C GLU A 209 1.36 11.19 -23.81
N ASN A 210 1.47 12.02 -22.78
CA ASN A 210 0.39 12.83 -22.21
C ASN A 210 0.83 14.30 -22.11
N PRO A 211 0.72 15.09 -23.19
CA PRO A 211 1.24 16.47 -23.23
C PRO A 211 0.66 17.41 -22.17
N GLU A 212 -0.51 17.09 -21.62
CA GLU A 212 -1.13 17.81 -20.51
C GLU A 212 -0.29 17.80 -19.23
N LEU A 213 0.64 16.83 -19.11
CA LEU A 213 1.56 16.74 -17.98
C LEU A 213 2.81 17.62 -18.13
N PHE A 214 3.07 18.23 -19.29
CA PHE A 214 4.25 19.06 -19.47
C PHE A 214 4.28 20.22 -18.47
N GLU A 215 3.17 20.95 -18.35
CA GLU A 215 3.06 22.07 -17.41
C GLU A 215 3.29 21.63 -15.96
N PRO A 216 2.54 20.64 -15.40
CA PRO A 216 2.75 20.20 -14.02
C PRO A 216 4.15 19.63 -13.78
N CYS A 217 4.72 18.87 -14.70
CA CYS A 217 6.09 18.37 -14.56
C CYS A 217 7.12 19.50 -14.48
N GLY A 218 6.99 20.51 -15.33
CA GLY A 218 7.86 21.66 -15.31
C GLY A 218 7.79 22.43 -13.99
N PHE A 219 6.59 22.75 -13.53
CA PHE A 219 6.39 23.43 -12.24
C PHE A 219 6.90 22.65 -11.04
N LEU A 220 6.65 21.34 -10.98
CA LEU A 220 7.10 20.50 -9.89
C LEU A 220 8.64 20.42 -9.81
N TRP A 221 9.34 20.33 -10.95
CA TRP A 221 10.79 20.35 -10.96
C TRP A 221 11.36 21.69 -10.48
N ILE A 222 10.79 22.81 -10.92
CA ILE A 222 11.22 24.14 -10.48
C ILE A 222 10.95 24.32 -8.99
N ALA A 223 9.77 23.92 -8.51
CA ALA A 223 9.41 23.98 -7.09
C ALA A 223 10.32 23.13 -6.21
N ALA A 224 10.82 22.00 -6.73
CA ALA A 224 11.80 21.15 -6.07
C ALA A 224 13.25 21.71 -6.12
N GLY A 225 13.44 22.95 -6.59
CA GLY A 225 14.75 23.61 -6.72
C GLY A 225 15.61 23.10 -7.87
N LYS A 226 15.00 22.53 -8.91
CA LYS A 226 15.67 22.00 -10.10
C LYS A 226 15.15 22.66 -11.38
N PRO A 227 15.38 23.97 -11.58
CA PRO A 227 14.85 24.69 -12.72
C PRO A 227 15.37 24.19 -14.06
N GLU A 228 16.63 23.72 -14.13
CA GLU A 228 17.22 23.17 -15.36
C GLU A 228 16.47 21.92 -15.85
N GLU A 229 15.98 21.11 -14.93
CA GLU A 229 15.18 19.90 -15.23
C GLU A 229 13.76 20.26 -15.66
N GLY A 230 13.19 21.34 -15.09
CA GLY A 230 11.81 21.77 -15.34
C GLY A 230 11.62 22.57 -16.64
N LEU A 231 12.64 23.36 -17.01
CA LEU A 231 12.57 24.29 -18.15
C LEU A 231 12.15 23.62 -19.48
N PRO A 232 12.71 22.46 -19.89
CA PRO A 232 12.32 21.80 -21.13
C PRO A 232 10.84 21.40 -21.18
N TYR A 233 10.26 21.07 -20.03
CA TYR A 233 8.84 20.70 -19.94
C TYR A 233 7.94 21.91 -19.99
N LEU A 234 8.29 23.05 -19.36
CA LEU A 234 7.52 24.29 -19.49
C LEU A 234 7.56 24.84 -20.90
N GLN A 235 8.69 24.79 -21.59
CA GLN A 235 8.78 25.20 -22.99
C GLN A 235 7.82 24.39 -23.89
N LYS A 236 7.75 23.06 -23.70
CA LYS A 236 6.77 22.20 -24.38
C LYS A 236 5.34 22.49 -23.96
N ALA A 237 5.11 22.84 -22.67
CA ALA A 237 3.79 23.23 -22.19
C ALA A 237 3.28 24.50 -22.84
N VAL A 238 4.14 25.52 -23.01
CA VAL A 238 3.79 26.80 -23.72
C VAL A 238 3.33 26.49 -25.14
N GLU A 239 4.08 25.66 -25.88
CA GLU A 239 3.72 25.27 -27.24
C GLU A 239 2.40 24.48 -27.26
N PHE A 240 2.21 23.50 -26.40
CA PHE A 240 1.01 22.67 -26.31
C PHE A 240 -0.22 23.52 -25.96
N LEU A 241 -0.14 24.37 -24.93
CA LEU A 241 -1.24 25.22 -24.46
C LEU A 241 -1.59 26.30 -25.48
N GLY A 242 -0.58 26.86 -26.18
CA GLY A 242 -0.79 27.79 -27.27
C GLY A 242 -1.61 27.17 -28.41
N ASN A 243 -1.29 25.94 -28.80
CA ASN A 243 -2.03 25.18 -29.80
C ASN A 243 -3.45 24.77 -29.34
N ALA A 244 -3.63 24.51 -28.03
CA ALA A 244 -4.92 24.21 -27.43
C ALA A 244 -5.81 25.45 -27.19
N GLY A 245 -5.28 26.66 -27.37
CA GLY A 245 -6.01 27.91 -27.18
C GLY A 245 -6.14 28.34 -25.71
N ASP A 246 -5.43 27.69 -24.77
CA ASP A 246 -5.39 28.09 -23.37
C ASP A 246 -4.31 29.15 -23.11
N SER A 247 -4.63 30.37 -23.57
CA SER A 247 -3.70 31.51 -23.49
C SER A 247 -3.31 31.87 -22.05
N ARG A 248 -4.20 31.65 -21.07
CA ARG A 248 -3.94 32.00 -19.67
C ARG A 248 -2.85 31.10 -19.05
N ARG A 249 -2.98 29.80 -19.20
CA ARG A 249 -1.97 28.83 -18.69
C ARG A 249 -0.69 28.95 -19.50
N GLY A 250 -0.80 29.10 -20.82
CA GLY A 250 0.35 29.30 -21.70
C GLY A 250 1.17 30.55 -21.33
N SER A 251 0.53 31.68 -21.05
CA SER A 251 1.23 32.91 -20.62
C SER A 251 1.89 32.74 -19.25
N ALA A 252 1.25 32.05 -18.29
CA ALA A 252 1.82 31.79 -16.98
C ALA A 252 3.07 30.91 -17.08
N ALA A 253 3.04 29.87 -17.92
CA ALA A 253 4.19 29.02 -18.18
C ALA A 253 5.34 29.80 -18.86
N ASP A 254 5.04 30.64 -19.85
CA ASP A 254 6.03 31.45 -20.57
C ASP A 254 6.70 32.51 -19.67
N GLU A 255 5.95 33.09 -18.74
CA GLU A 255 6.51 34.02 -17.74
C GLU A 255 7.56 33.33 -16.88
N VAL A 256 7.27 32.11 -16.42
CA VAL A 256 8.22 31.29 -15.62
C VAL A 256 9.42 30.88 -16.47
N VAL A 257 9.22 30.45 -17.72
CA VAL A 257 10.31 30.15 -18.67
C VAL A 257 11.24 31.35 -18.81
N SER A 258 10.67 32.52 -19.10
CA SER A 258 11.44 33.76 -19.27
C SER A 258 12.24 34.15 -18.03
N ALA A 259 11.72 33.92 -16.86
CA ALA A 259 12.39 34.25 -15.60
C ALA A 259 13.50 33.24 -15.26
N VAL A 260 13.31 31.95 -15.51
CA VAL A 260 14.37 30.91 -15.38
C VAL A 260 15.54 31.22 -16.33
N GLU A 261 15.26 31.55 -17.60
CA GLU A 261 16.28 31.86 -18.59
C GLU A 261 17.09 33.13 -18.23
N LYS A 262 16.50 34.05 -17.49
CA LYS A 262 17.19 35.25 -16.94
C LYS A 262 17.98 34.99 -15.65
N GLY A 263 17.96 33.77 -15.15
CA GLY A 263 18.63 33.40 -13.90
C GLY A 263 17.96 33.93 -12.62
N GLN A 264 16.71 34.36 -12.72
CA GLN A 264 15.92 34.89 -11.58
C GLN A 264 15.25 33.75 -10.78
N THR A 265 16.00 32.73 -10.42
CA THR A 265 15.47 31.50 -9.80
C THR A 265 15.18 31.64 -8.31
N GLU A 266 15.75 32.64 -7.62
CA GLU A 266 15.54 32.85 -6.17
C GLU A 266 14.22 33.56 -5.84
N ASP A 267 13.61 34.26 -6.81
CA ASP A 267 12.35 35.00 -6.63
C ASP A 267 11.08 34.18 -6.96
N PHE A 268 11.22 32.94 -7.41
CA PHE A 268 10.05 32.12 -7.81
C PHE A 268 9.11 31.75 -6.67
N ALA A 269 9.63 31.61 -5.46
CA ALA A 269 8.79 31.29 -4.30
C ALA A 269 7.77 32.40 -3.98
N GLY A 270 7.91 33.59 -4.59
CA GLY A 270 7.03 34.74 -4.40
C GLY A 270 6.28 35.21 -5.66
N ALA A 271 6.49 34.57 -6.83
CA ALA A 271 5.74 34.92 -8.04
C ALA A 271 4.31 34.38 -7.92
N MET A 272 3.33 35.30 -7.86
CA MET A 272 1.90 34.98 -7.71
C MET A 272 1.40 33.95 -8.75
N SER A 273 1.94 33.96 -9.94
CA SER A 273 1.64 33.00 -11.02
C SER A 273 2.13 31.58 -10.72
N PHE A 274 3.28 31.46 -10.04
CA PHE A 274 3.85 30.16 -9.68
C PHE A 274 3.13 29.52 -8.47
N GLU A 275 2.89 30.30 -7.42
CA GLU A 275 2.11 29.84 -6.27
C GLU A 275 0.67 29.47 -6.68
N GLU A 276 0.05 30.25 -7.57
CA GLU A 276 -1.28 29.90 -8.10
C GLU A 276 -1.25 28.63 -8.95
N ALA A 277 -0.19 28.39 -9.73
CA ALA A 277 -0.02 27.15 -10.48
C ALA A 277 0.15 25.94 -9.56
N LEU A 278 1.01 26.02 -8.54
CA LEU A 278 1.16 24.97 -7.55
C LEU A 278 -0.13 24.71 -6.76
N ARG A 279 -0.85 25.75 -6.38
CA ARG A 279 -2.15 25.60 -5.72
C ARG A 279 -3.16 24.87 -6.60
N ARG A 280 -3.24 25.21 -7.90
CA ARG A 280 -4.10 24.49 -8.85
C ARG A 280 -3.71 23.03 -9.03
N LEU A 281 -2.42 22.71 -8.98
CA LEU A 281 -1.94 21.33 -9.06
C LEU A 281 -2.25 20.55 -7.79
N SER A 282 -2.19 21.18 -6.60
CA SER A 282 -2.48 20.55 -5.31
C SER A 282 -3.97 20.40 -5.01
N GLU A 283 -4.80 21.27 -5.57
CA GLU A 283 -6.27 21.30 -5.44
C GLU A 283 -6.92 21.34 -6.84
N PRO A 284 -6.82 20.27 -7.63
CA PRO A 284 -7.41 20.29 -8.96
C PRO A 284 -8.93 20.43 -8.82
N GLU A 285 -9.49 21.51 -9.36
CA GLU A 285 -10.92 21.53 -9.68
C GLU A 285 -11.15 20.33 -10.60
N LEU A 286 -11.93 19.36 -10.14
CA LEU A 286 -12.36 18.24 -10.97
C LEU A 286 -12.95 18.83 -12.25
N PRO A 287 -12.40 18.54 -13.44
CA PRO A 287 -13.04 18.95 -14.67
C PRO A 287 -14.47 18.42 -14.62
N ALA A 288 -15.44 19.29 -14.90
CA ALA A 288 -16.83 18.91 -15.00
C ALA A 288 -16.89 17.64 -15.87
N PRO A 289 -17.65 16.60 -15.46
CA PRO A 289 -17.65 15.34 -16.17
C PRO A 289 -17.91 15.63 -17.64
N ALA A 290 -16.91 15.36 -18.46
CA ALA A 290 -17.05 15.45 -19.91
C ALA A 290 -18.18 14.50 -20.27
N GLU A 291 -19.25 15.03 -20.89
CA GLU A 291 -20.34 14.20 -21.40
C GLU A 291 -19.70 13.05 -22.18
N GLU A 292 -19.94 11.83 -21.74
CA GLU A 292 -19.54 10.62 -22.43
C GLU A 292 -20.14 10.64 -23.84
N LYS A 293 -19.40 11.20 -24.77
CA LYS A 293 -19.64 10.91 -26.19
C LYS A 293 -19.26 9.45 -26.35
N LYS A 294 -20.27 8.58 -26.40
CA LYS A 294 -20.12 7.18 -26.83
C LYS A 294 -19.26 7.17 -28.11
N ALA A 295 -18.02 6.76 -27.95
CA ALA A 295 -17.15 6.49 -29.08
C ALA A 295 -17.73 5.33 -29.89
N PRO A 296 -17.75 5.40 -31.21
CA PRO A 296 -18.13 4.27 -32.05
C PRO A 296 -17.14 3.12 -31.83
N PRO A 297 -17.56 1.86 -32.04
CA PRO A 297 -16.67 0.71 -31.85
C PRO A 297 -15.47 0.86 -32.78
N ARG A 298 -14.28 0.93 -32.23
CA ARG A 298 -13.02 1.01 -32.99
C ARG A 298 -12.60 -0.41 -33.38
N GLU A 299 -12.53 -0.66 -34.65
CA GLU A 299 -11.74 -1.77 -35.21
C GLU A 299 -10.27 -1.50 -34.91
N GLY A 300 -9.54 -2.56 -34.50
CA GLY A 300 -8.20 -2.54 -33.92
C GLY A 300 -7.23 -1.55 -34.57
N SER A 301 -6.74 -0.63 -33.75
CA SER A 301 -5.82 0.42 -34.18
C SER A 301 -4.38 -0.09 -34.32
N GLU A 302 -3.56 0.62 -35.14
CA GLU A 302 -2.12 0.33 -35.26
C GLU A 302 -1.38 0.35 -33.93
N ASP A 303 -1.89 1.09 -32.93
CA ASP A 303 -1.35 1.15 -31.58
C ASP A 303 -1.48 -0.17 -30.81
N GLU A 304 -2.56 -0.93 -31.01
CA GLU A 304 -2.69 -2.28 -30.44
C GLU A 304 -1.65 -3.24 -31.02
N LYS A 305 -1.32 -3.10 -32.29
CA LYS A 305 -0.26 -3.93 -32.93
C LYS A 305 1.13 -3.58 -32.41
N ILE A 306 1.38 -2.30 -32.11
CA ILE A 306 2.65 -1.83 -31.53
C ILE A 306 2.77 -2.29 -30.07
N LEU A 307 1.68 -2.23 -29.32
CA LEU A 307 1.63 -2.73 -27.94
C LEU A 307 1.85 -4.23 -27.90
N GLN A 308 1.15 -4.98 -28.78
CA GLN A 308 1.28 -6.42 -28.90
C GLN A 308 2.70 -6.85 -29.31
N SER A 309 3.34 -6.14 -30.26
CA SER A 309 4.73 -6.41 -30.66
C SER A 309 5.75 -6.08 -29.55
N SER A 310 5.43 -5.11 -28.70
CA SER A 310 6.29 -4.72 -27.56
C SER A 310 6.16 -5.72 -26.41
N VAL A 311 4.96 -6.22 -26.17
CA VAL A 311 4.67 -7.30 -25.21
C VAL A 311 5.35 -8.61 -25.66
N GLU A 312 5.25 -8.97 -26.95
CA GLU A 312 5.92 -10.16 -27.52
C GLU A 312 7.45 -10.09 -27.40
N LYS A 313 8.04 -8.91 -27.61
CA LYS A 313 9.49 -8.70 -27.41
C LYS A 313 9.91 -8.78 -25.94
N LEU A 314 9.06 -8.27 -25.02
CA LEU A 314 9.29 -8.39 -23.59
C LEU A 314 9.18 -9.85 -23.14
N GLN A 315 8.15 -10.56 -23.62
CA GLN A 315 7.94 -11.99 -23.37
C GLN A 315 9.12 -12.84 -23.86
N ALA A 316 9.62 -12.56 -25.07
CA ALA A 316 10.78 -13.27 -25.62
C ALA A 316 12.02 -13.07 -24.77
N LYS A 317 12.26 -11.82 -24.32
CA LYS A 317 13.42 -11.47 -23.47
C LYS A 317 13.31 -12.04 -22.07
N VAL A 318 12.11 -12.05 -21.50
CA VAL A 318 11.82 -12.64 -20.19
C VAL A 318 11.94 -14.18 -20.25
N LYS A 319 11.49 -14.83 -21.31
CA LYS A 319 11.68 -16.27 -21.54
C LYS A 319 13.14 -16.65 -21.70
N GLU A 320 13.96 -15.77 -22.25
CA GLU A 320 15.41 -15.99 -22.44
C GLU A 320 16.20 -15.82 -21.12
N GLU A 321 15.77 -14.90 -20.25
CA GLU A 321 16.43 -14.62 -18.95
C GLU A 321 15.94 -15.49 -17.80
N ILE A 322 14.63 -15.85 -17.78
CA ILE A 322 14.04 -16.77 -16.80
C ILE A 322 14.02 -18.14 -17.48
N GLY A 323 15.00 -18.99 -17.24
CA GLY A 323 15.03 -20.34 -17.82
C GLY A 323 13.65 -21.03 -17.78
N GLU A 324 13.31 -21.81 -18.80
CA GLU A 324 11.99 -22.47 -18.99
C GLU A 324 11.46 -23.28 -17.79
N SER A 325 12.23 -23.42 -16.72
CA SER A 325 12.02 -24.35 -15.61
C SER A 325 11.88 -23.74 -14.22
N ASP A 326 11.74 -22.42 -14.05
CA ASP A 326 11.58 -21.83 -12.71
C ASP A 326 10.11 -21.50 -12.40
N PRO A 327 9.38 -22.37 -11.65
CA PRO A 327 7.98 -22.15 -11.32
C PRO A 327 7.72 -20.93 -10.43
N GLU A 328 8.69 -20.53 -9.57
CA GLU A 328 8.57 -19.34 -8.72
C GLU A 328 8.70 -18.07 -9.56
N ALA A 329 9.62 -18.04 -10.51
CA ALA A 329 9.76 -16.92 -11.43
C ALA A 329 8.52 -16.75 -12.32
N ARG A 330 7.92 -17.86 -12.80
CA ARG A 330 6.66 -17.85 -13.55
C ARG A 330 5.48 -17.39 -12.71
N TYR A 331 5.40 -17.81 -11.45
CA TYR A 331 4.40 -17.35 -10.51
C TYR A 331 4.44 -15.81 -10.34
N ASN A 332 5.65 -15.26 -10.11
CA ASN A 332 5.85 -13.82 -9.98
C ASN A 332 5.56 -13.06 -11.29
N LEU A 333 5.90 -13.66 -12.43
CA LEU A 333 5.60 -13.10 -13.75
C LEU A 333 4.08 -13.08 -14.02
N GLY A 334 3.36 -14.13 -13.61
CA GLY A 334 1.91 -14.18 -13.67
C GLY A 334 1.25 -13.08 -12.85
N ILE A 335 1.79 -12.79 -11.65
CA ILE A 335 1.34 -11.65 -10.83
C ILE A 335 1.57 -10.33 -11.58
N ALA A 336 2.77 -10.12 -12.14
CA ALA A 336 3.08 -8.90 -12.88
C ALA A 336 2.17 -8.72 -14.11
N TYR A 337 1.90 -9.78 -14.88
CA TYR A 337 0.97 -9.72 -16.00
C TYR A 337 -0.46 -9.41 -15.56
N LYS A 338 -0.94 -10.03 -14.47
CA LYS A 338 -2.26 -9.73 -13.89
C LYS A 338 -2.37 -8.26 -13.50
N GLU A 339 -1.35 -7.73 -12.85
CA GLU A 339 -1.28 -6.32 -12.45
C GLU A 339 -1.24 -5.35 -13.64
N MET A 340 -0.66 -5.75 -14.76
CA MET A 340 -0.67 -4.99 -16.02
C MET A 340 -1.99 -5.14 -16.82
N GLY A 341 -2.94 -5.95 -16.35
CA GLY A 341 -4.19 -6.23 -17.06
C GLY A 341 -4.02 -7.21 -18.23
N LEU A 342 -2.85 -7.82 -18.39
CA LEU A 342 -2.56 -8.85 -19.38
C LEU A 342 -3.05 -10.21 -18.85
N LEU A 343 -4.39 -10.37 -18.83
CA LEU A 343 -5.04 -11.47 -18.12
C LEU A 343 -4.83 -12.82 -18.78
N ASP A 344 -4.64 -12.86 -20.10
CA ASP A 344 -4.36 -14.08 -20.85
C ASP A 344 -2.97 -14.63 -20.51
N GLU A 345 -1.97 -13.76 -20.52
CA GLU A 345 -0.59 -14.08 -20.18
C GLU A 345 -0.47 -14.48 -18.71
N ALA A 346 -1.14 -13.73 -17.81
CA ALA A 346 -1.17 -14.05 -16.39
C ALA A 346 -1.76 -15.45 -16.14
N ALA A 347 -2.87 -15.79 -16.80
CA ALA A 347 -3.49 -17.11 -16.67
C ALA A 347 -2.57 -18.23 -17.13
N GLU A 348 -1.80 -18.01 -18.21
CA GLU A 348 -0.86 -19.01 -18.72
C GLU A 348 0.30 -19.24 -17.75
N GLU A 349 0.89 -18.19 -17.18
CA GLU A 349 1.97 -18.32 -16.21
C GLU A 349 1.48 -18.98 -14.91
N PHE A 350 0.25 -18.72 -14.47
CA PHE A 350 -0.33 -19.40 -13.31
C PHE A 350 -0.66 -20.87 -13.60
N ARG A 351 -1.07 -21.24 -14.83
CA ARG A 351 -1.25 -22.64 -15.22
C ARG A 351 0.04 -23.44 -15.16
N VAL A 352 1.16 -22.83 -15.51
CA VAL A 352 2.47 -23.49 -15.45
C VAL A 352 2.96 -23.57 -14.02
N SER A 353 2.93 -22.46 -13.26
CA SER A 353 3.45 -22.42 -11.90
C SER A 353 2.68 -23.30 -10.92
N ARG A 354 1.37 -23.52 -11.13
CA ARG A 354 0.56 -24.43 -10.29
C ARG A 354 0.95 -25.91 -10.37
N LEU A 355 1.77 -26.30 -11.35
CA LEU A 355 2.27 -27.67 -11.45
C LEU A 355 3.29 -27.98 -10.34
N GLU A 356 3.91 -26.96 -9.76
CA GLU A 356 4.78 -27.13 -8.60
C GLU A 356 3.94 -27.23 -7.32
N SER A 357 4.15 -28.30 -6.55
CA SER A 357 3.36 -28.62 -5.36
C SER A 357 3.30 -27.49 -4.34
N LYS A 358 4.40 -26.75 -4.15
CA LYS A 358 4.46 -25.62 -3.20
C LYS A 358 3.65 -24.40 -3.65
N LEU A 359 3.48 -24.24 -4.95
CA LEU A 359 2.78 -23.11 -5.55
C LEU A 359 1.34 -23.45 -5.94
N PHE A 360 0.98 -24.75 -5.92
CA PHE A 360 -0.30 -25.26 -6.40
C PHE A 360 -1.50 -24.47 -5.88
N LEU A 361 -1.60 -24.27 -4.58
CA LEU A 361 -2.72 -23.55 -3.97
C LEU A 361 -2.72 -22.07 -4.39
N GLY A 362 -1.60 -21.36 -4.20
CA GLY A 362 -1.49 -19.95 -4.49
C GLY A 362 -1.71 -19.62 -5.96
N ALA A 363 -1.06 -20.36 -6.85
CA ALA A 363 -1.21 -20.18 -8.30
C ALA A 363 -2.61 -20.55 -8.79
N SER A 364 -3.26 -21.55 -8.21
CA SER A 364 -4.64 -21.91 -8.58
C SER A 364 -5.66 -20.87 -8.13
N CYS A 365 -5.49 -20.27 -6.95
CA CYS A 365 -6.35 -19.18 -6.50
C CYS A 365 -6.20 -17.94 -7.40
N LEU A 366 -4.96 -17.54 -7.72
CA LEU A 366 -4.70 -16.41 -8.62
C LEU A 366 -5.17 -16.69 -10.05
N LEU A 367 -5.05 -17.94 -10.54
CA LEU A 367 -5.62 -18.35 -11.82
C LEU A 367 -7.14 -18.18 -11.81
N ALA A 368 -7.83 -18.64 -10.76
CA ALA A 368 -9.28 -18.53 -10.66
C ALA A 368 -9.73 -17.05 -10.60
N GLU A 369 -9.02 -16.21 -9.86
CA GLU A 369 -9.28 -14.76 -9.85
C GLU A 369 -9.05 -14.12 -11.21
N THR A 370 -7.96 -14.45 -11.90
CA THR A 370 -7.65 -13.96 -13.24
C THR A 370 -8.70 -14.36 -14.26
N LEU A 371 -9.13 -15.62 -14.23
CA LEU A 371 -10.21 -16.13 -15.10
C LEU A 371 -11.55 -15.42 -14.81
N ALA A 372 -11.83 -15.13 -13.55
CA ALA A 372 -13.04 -14.39 -13.15
C ALA A 372 -13.00 -12.94 -13.67
N GLU A 373 -11.87 -12.27 -13.59
CA GLU A 373 -11.66 -10.92 -14.15
C GLU A 373 -11.80 -10.90 -15.67
N LYS A 374 -11.43 -11.99 -16.38
CA LYS A 374 -11.70 -12.18 -17.80
C LYS A 374 -13.17 -12.44 -18.12
N GLY A 375 -14.02 -12.71 -17.12
CA GLY A 375 -15.40 -13.13 -17.29
C GLY A 375 -15.58 -14.65 -17.49
N GLU A 376 -14.50 -15.44 -17.39
CA GLU A 376 -14.52 -16.90 -17.55
C GLU A 376 -14.87 -17.59 -16.21
N LEU A 377 -16.05 -17.24 -15.65
CA LEU A 377 -16.47 -17.64 -14.30
C LEU A 377 -16.60 -19.16 -14.12
N GLU A 378 -16.94 -19.89 -15.18
CA GLU A 378 -17.05 -21.35 -15.15
C GLU A 378 -15.66 -22.00 -15.00
N ALA A 379 -14.69 -21.55 -15.79
CA ALA A 379 -13.30 -22.03 -15.70
C ALA A 379 -12.68 -21.68 -14.34
N ALA A 380 -12.98 -20.48 -13.81
CA ALA A 380 -12.54 -20.06 -12.48
C ALA A 380 -13.07 -20.99 -11.38
N THR A 381 -14.37 -21.30 -11.41
CA THR A 381 -14.98 -22.21 -10.42
C THR A 381 -14.48 -23.65 -10.53
N GLU A 382 -14.22 -24.13 -11.74
CA GLU A 382 -13.64 -25.47 -11.95
C GLU A 382 -12.22 -25.55 -11.40
N THR A 383 -11.40 -24.54 -11.62
CA THR A 383 -10.05 -24.44 -11.03
C THR A 383 -10.08 -24.57 -9.50
N LEU A 384 -11.04 -23.89 -8.83
CA LEU A 384 -11.17 -23.98 -7.37
C LEU A 384 -11.71 -25.35 -6.90
N LYS A 385 -12.55 -26.02 -7.66
CA LYS A 385 -12.98 -27.40 -7.36
C LYS A 385 -11.82 -28.39 -7.41
N GLU A 386 -10.91 -28.24 -8.37
CA GLU A 386 -9.69 -29.06 -8.41
C GLU A 386 -8.86 -28.88 -7.15
N VAL A 387 -8.73 -27.64 -6.66
CA VAL A 387 -8.02 -27.33 -5.40
C VAL A 387 -8.70 -28.00 -4.20
N LEU A 388 -10.04 -27.94 -4.14
CA LEU A 388 -10.80 -28.57 -3.05
C LEU A 388 -10.76 -30.11 -3.08
N ALA A 389 -10.50 -30.71 -4.23
CA ALA A 389 -10.35 -32.16 -4.38
C ALA A 389 -8.92 -32.65 -4.08
N ALA A 390 -7.94 -31.75 -3.95
CA ALA A 390 -6.55 -32.10 -3.72
C ALA A 390 -6.31 -32.46 -2.23
N GLU A 391 -5.69 -33.60 -1.98
CA GLU A 391 -5.35 -34.07 -0.61
C GLU A 391 -4.29 -33.19 0.09
N SER A 392 -3.58 -32.36 -0.67
CA SER A 392 -2.50 -31.49 -0.17
C SER A 392 -2.99 -30.22 0.51
N VAL A 393 -4.30 -29.92 0.45
CA VAL A 393 -4.88 -28.65 0.96
C VAL A 393 -5.37 -28.85 2.39
N SER A 394 -4.89 -28.00 3.31
CA SER A 394 -5.28 -28.04 4.73
C SER A 394 -6.74 -27.57 4.95
N PRO A 395 -7.38 -27.97 6.09
CA PRO A 395 -8.73 -27.48 6.43
C PRO A 395 -8.87 -25.94 6.49
N ALA A 396 -7.81 -25.24 6.88
CA ALA A 396 -7.80 -23.78 6.93
C ALA A 396 -7.78 -23.17 5.53
N GLU A 397 -6.96 -23.72 4.65
CA GLU A 397 -6.87 -23.31 3.24
C GLU A 397 -8.16 -23.64 2.47
N THR A 398 -8.76 -24.81 2.76
CA THR A 398 -10.07 -25.22 2.22
C THR A 398 -11.15 -24.16 2.52
N ARG A 399 -11.13 -23.57 3.71
CA ARG A 399 -12.05 -22.49 4.08
C ARG A 399 -11.92 -21.28 3.15
N ASP A 400 -10.68 -20.85 2.89
CA ASP A 400 -10.40 -19.65 2.06
C ASP A 400 -10.80 -19.89 0.60
N VAL A 401 -10.51 -21.07 0.07
CA VAL A 401 -10.92 -21.48 -1.28
C VAL A 401 -12.43 -21.58 -1.42
N ARG A 402 -13.14 -22.17 -0.43
CA ARG A 402 -14.60 -22.23 -0.43
C ARG A 402 -15.24 -20.85 -0.38
N TYR A 403 -14.66 -19.93 0.40
CA TYR A 403 -15.13 -18.55 0.43
C TYR A 403 -14.98 -17.89 -0.96
N LEU A 404 -13.82 -18.01 -1.61
CA LEU A 404 -13.59 -17.48 -2.96
C LEU A 404 -14.57 -18.09 -3.96
N MET A 405 -14.80 -19.41 -3.91
CA MET A 405 -15.76 -20.10 -4.76
C MET A 405 -17.20 -19.56 -4.58
N ALA A 406 -17.63 -19.30 -3.35
CA ALA A 406 -18.95 -18.72 -3.08
C ALA A 406 -19.07 -17.28 -3.63
N VAL A 407 -17.99 -16.50 -3.58
CA VAL A 407 -17.95 -15.17 -4.23
C VAL A 407 -18.12 -15.29 -5.75
N LEU A 408 -17.41 -16.22 -6.39
CA LEU A 408 -17.54 -16.46 -7.83
C LEU A 408 -18.93 -16.95 -8.21
N PHE A 409 -19.56 -17.81 -7.42
CA PHE A 409 -20.95 -18.23 -7.65
C PHE A 409 -21.93 -17.05 -7.53
N THR A 410 -21.69 -16.12 -6.62
CA THR A 410 -22.51 -14.90 -6.56
C THR A 410 -22.38 -14.07 -7.83
N GLN A 411 -21.15 -13.92 -8.35
CA GLN A 411 -20.89 -13.16 -9.58
C GLN A 411 -21.48 -13.85 -10.83
N SER A 412 -21.49 -15.18 -10.85
CA SER A 412 -22.07 -15.97 -11.97
C SER A 412 -23.58 -16.14 -11.90
N GLY A 413 -24.26 -15.50 -10.94
CA GLY A 413 -25.71 -15.60 -10.76
C GLY A 413 -26.19 -16.92 -10.14
N LYS A 414 -25.26 -17.78 -9.67
CA LYS A 414 -25.55 -19.04 -8.97
C LYS A 414 -25.76 -18.78 -7.48
N GLY A 415 -26.84 -18.05 -7.15
CA GLY A 415 -27.08 -17.55 -5.80
C GLY A 415 -27.34 -18.64 -4.77
N GLU A 416 -28.01 -19.74 -5.14
CA GLU A 416 -28.30 -20.85 -4.20
C GLU A 416 -27.04 -21.61 -3.82
N GLU A 417 -26.16 -21.90 -4.79
CA GLU A 417 -24.87 -22.56 -4.54
C GLU A 417 -23.96 -21.67 -3.67
N ALA A 418 -23.94 -20.37 -3.94
CA ALA A 418 -23.21 -19.41 -3.11
C ALA A 418 -23.73 -19.40 -1.68
N ARG A 419 -25.05 -19.37 -1.52
CA ARG A 419 -25.74 -19.38 -0.21
C ARG A 419 -25.39 -20.62 0.61
N GLU A 420 -25.46 -21.80 0.02
CA GLU A 420 -25.13 -23.05 0.71
C GLU A 420 -23.69 -23.03 1.26
N ILE A 421 -22.73 -22.58 0.46
CA ILE A 421 -21.33 -22.48 0.88
C ILE A 421 -21.15 -21.43 1.98
N PHE A 422 -21.75 -20.24 1.83
CA PHE A 422 -21.64 -19.21 2.86
C PHE A 422 -22.29 -19.63 4.18
N LEU A 423 -23.45 -20.31 4.16
CA LEU A 423 -24.09 -20.85 5.37
C LEU A 423 -23.21 -21.90 6.05
N SER A 424 -22.68 -22.86 5.29
CA SER A 424 -21.80 -23.89 5.83
C SER A 424 -20.49 -23.32 6.41
N LEU A 425 -19.95 -22.27 5.79
CA LEU A 425 -18.81 -21.55 6.32
C LEU A 425 -19.14 -20.78 7.59
N TYR A 426 -20.31 -20.15 7.62
CA TYR A 426 -20.78 -19.37 8.78
C TYR A 426 -21.05 -20.25 10.01
N GLU A 427 -21.62 -21.45 9.83
CA GLU A 427 -21.79 -22.44 10.90
C GLU A 427 -20.47 -22.85 11.56
N SER A 428 -19.41 -22.99 10.74
CA SER A 428 -18.09 -23.41 11.21
C SER A 428 -17.21 -22.26 11.69
N PHE A 429 -17.36 -21.07 11.08
CA PHE A 429 -16.49 -19.90 11.23
C PHE A 429 -17.30 -18.60 11.21
N PRO A 430 -18.14 -18.31 12.22
CA PRO A 430 -19.09 -17.19 12.19
C PRO A 430 -18.45 -15.79 12.09
N ASP A 431 -17.22 -15.64 12.54
CA ASP A 431 -16.48 -14.38 12.55
C ASP A 431 -15.45 -14.27 11.40
N TYR A 432 -15.51 -15.18 10.40
CA TYR A 432 -14.58 -15.15 9.28
C TYR A 432 -15.04 -14.15 8.21
N ARG A 433 -14.20 -13.14 7.91
CA ARG A 433 -14.42 -12.08 6.92
C ARG A 433 -15.81 -11.43 7.09
N ASP A 434 -16.54 -11.24 5.99
CA ASP A 434 -17.87 -10.63 5.91
C ASP A 434 -19.04 -11.67 5.86
N LEU A 435 -18.79 -12.91 6.31
CA LEU A 435 -19.76 -14.00 6.23
C LEU A 435 -21.10 -13.65 6.88
N ARG A 436 -21.06 -12.97 8.04
CA ARG A 436 -22.29 -12.52 8.75
C ARG A 436 -23.15 -11.61 7.88
N GLU A 437 -22.53 -10.68 7.15
CA GLU A 437 -23.24 -9.76 6.25
C GLU A 437 -23.76 -10.46 5.01
N ARG A 438 -22.96 -11.36 4.44
CA ARG A 438 -23.36 -12.14 3.25
C ARG A 438 -24.52 -13.07 3.54
N VAL A 439 -24.45 -13.82 4.65
CA VAL A 439 -25.53 -14.72 5.06
C VAL A 439 -26.81 -13.95 5.32
N ARG A 440 -26.73 -12.76 5.95
CA ARG A 440 -27.90 -11.90 6.18
C ARG A 440 -28.56 -11.45 4.88
N LYS A 441 -27.77 -11.09 3.85
CA LYS A 441 -28.29 -10.70 2.53
C LYS A 441 -29.04 -11.81 1.79
N PHE A 442 -28.74 -13.08 2.08
CA PHE A 442 -29.47 -14.23 1.53
C PHE A 442 -30.69 -14.62 2.36
N GLY A 443 -30.90 -14.03 3.53
CA GLY A 443 -32.06 -14.28 4.42
C GLY A 443 -33.18 -13.25 4.32
N GLU A 444 -32.94 -12.16 3.59
CA GLU A 444 -33.92 -11.13 3.19
C GLU A 444 -34.45 -11.43 1.77
#